data_78bf49b8e7c91003a9df7ff6b532564a
#
_entry.id   78bf49b8e7c91003a9df7ff6b532564a
#
_cell.length_a   1.000
_cell.length_b   1.000
_cell.length_c   1.000
_cell.angle_alpha   90.00
_cell.angle_beta   90.00
_cell.angle_gamma   90.00
#
_symmetry.space_group_name_H-M   'P 1'
#
loop_
_entity.id
_entity.type
_entity.pdbx_description
1 polymer ?
#
loop_
_entity_poly.entity_id
_entity_poly.type
_entity_poly.pdbx_seq_one_letter_code
_entity_poly.pdbx_strand_id
1 'polypeptide(L)'
;NYTTGVANPYLLLEPSRTNLFPFSEYFIGGDWGYAGTGTTSTINAAISPEGVQNAFKLIGSSNADNNGMFESFTISAGTEAYSFFAKAGEIDILQIGFGGTFGSTYANVNLTDGSLEIESGQTTTIEPYADGWYRISCVATATAGAGYWFVNIGDNPAMVRNGNYIGNGTDGLYLYGAQVEAGSYATSYIPTYSVSATRAKDVCNKADASGEIGQTEGTIFAEIDSSQFLSGSYIGISNGTAGKRQIFGFEGESGNSGTLRLYGFWQFTYGSFARGEKIKVALAYKNNDFALYVNGIQADTSTSATISGPLSQFGFNSGASAQNYQGNVYQTKLYKERLTNAELATLTTI
;
A
#
# COMPACT_ATOMS: atom_id res chain seq x y z
N ASN A 1 9.58 5.97 3.00
CA ASN A 1 9.43 5.04 4.13
C ASN A 1 10.82 4.64 4.64
N TYR A 2 11.17 5.11 5.83
CA TYR A 2 12.34 4.63 6.56
C TYR A 2 11.89 3.52 7.50
N THR A 3 11.86 2.29 7.02
CA THR A 3 11.83 1.13 7.91
C THR A 3 13.24 0.97 8.48
N THR A 4 13.38 1.08 9.79
CA THR A 4 14.64 0.85 10.50
C THR A 4 15.16 -0.55 10.16
N GLY A 5 16.34 -0.62 9.55
CA GLY A 5 17.01 -1.88 9.17
C GLY A 5 17.04 -2.19 7.68
N VAL A 6 16.45 -1.39 6.80
CA VAL A 6 16.58 -1.56 5.34
C VAL A 6 17.79 -0.77 4.85
N ALA A 7 18.79 -1.47 4.34
CA ALA A 7 20.06 -0.87 3.89
C ALA A 7 19.91 0.05 2.67
N ASN A 8 18.81 -0.04 1.90
CA ASN A 8 18.56 0.77 0.72
C ASN A 8 17.11 1.29 0.72
N PRO A 9 16.90 2.60 0.80
CA PRO A 9 15.58 3.20 0.66
C PRO A 9 15.06 2.95 -0.77
N TYR A 10 13.77 2.71 -0.90
CA TYR A 10 13.06 2.58 -2.17
C TYR A 10 12.04 3.69 -2.34
N LEU A 11 11.69 3.98 -3.59
CA LEU A 11 10.65 4.94 -3.92
C LEU A 11 9.29 4.22 -3.88
N LEU A 12 8.38 4.70 -3.04
CA LEU A 12 6.99 4.28 -3.03
C LEU A 12 6.16 5.30 -3.82
N LEU A 13 5.45 4.83 -4.83
CA LEU A 13 4.50 5.63 -5.62
C LEU A 13 3.08 5.14 -5.36
N GLU A 14 2.23 6.04 -4.90
CA GLU A 14 0.88 5.72 -4.45
C GLU A 14 -0.21 6.45 -5.24
N PRO A 15 -1.40 5.86 -5.36
CA PRO A 15 -2.55 6.50 -5.99
C PRO A 15 -3.09 7.66 -5.14
N SER A 16 -3.98 8.44 -5.73
CA SER A 16 -4.82 9.35 -4.95
C SER A 16 -5.71 8.52 -4.02
N ARG A 17 -5.77 8.90 -2.76
CA ARG A 17 -6.61 8.29 -1.72
C ARG A 17 -7.18 9.34 -0.81
N THR A 18 -8.34 9.04 -0.25
CA THR A 18 -9.03 9.88 0.72
C THR A 18 -9.14 9.11 2.03
N ASN A 19 -8.63 9.68 3.11
CA ASN A 19 -8.99 9.22 4.44
C ASN A 19 -10.40 9.73 4.75
N LEU A 20 -11.33 8.81 4.91
CA LEU A 20 -12.74 9.10 5.13
C LEU A 20 -13.06 9.46 6.58
N PHE A 21 -12.20 9.09 7.55
CA PHE A 21 -12.37 9.52 8.93
C PHE A 21 -12.09 11.01 9.07
N PRO A 22 -12.99 11.78 9.67
CA PRO A 22 -12.78 13.21 9.89
C PRO A 22 -11.78 13.52 11.01
N PHE A 23 -11.57 12.59 11.96
CA PHE A 23 -10.71 12.76 13.12
C PHE A 23 -9.75 11.59 13.29
N SER A 24 -8.68 11.59 12.51
CA SER A 24 -7.73 10.46 12.48
C SER A 24 -6.79 10.40 13.71
N GLU A 25 -6.59 11.50 14.40
CA GLU A 25 -5.69 11.60 15.56
C GLU A 25 -6.42 11.96 16.86
N TYR A 26 -7.69 12.26 16.77
CA TYR A 26 -8.50 12.68 17.93
C TYR A 26 -9.64 11.69 18.15
N PHE A 27 -9.39 10.68 18.98
CA PHE A 27 -10.31 9.60 19.27
C PHE A 27 -11.31 9.92 20.41
N ILE A 28 -11.57 11.20 20.68
CA ILE A 28 -12.49 11.65 21.73
C ILE A 28 -13.51 12.62 21.13
N GLY A 29 -14.79 12.26 21.23
CA GLY A 29 -15.86 13.10 20.68
C GLY A 29 -15.99 12.95 19.16
N GLY A 30 -16.86 13.75 18.56
CA GLY A 30 -17.24 13.58 17.16
C GLY A 30 -18.04 12.31 16.96
N ASP A 31 -17.64 11.50 16.00
CA ASP A 31 -18.35 10.27 15.64
C ASP A 31 -17.83 9.02 16.39
N TRP A 32 -16.76 9.17 17.20
CA TRP A 32 -16.20 8.08 17.99
C TRP A 32 -17.05 7.74 19.21
N GLY A 33 -17.49 6.49 19.29
CA GLY A 33 -18.21 5.92 20.43
C GLY A 33 -17.35 4.93 21.20
N TYR A 34 -17.59 4.81 22.50
CA TYR A 34 -17.03 3.73 23.30
C TYR A 34 -17.93 2.50 23.25
N ALA A 35 -17.32 1.34 23.09
CA ALA A 35 -17.97 0.05 23.30
C ALA A 35 -17.74 -0.40 24.75
N GLY A 36 -18.81 -0.89 25.38
CA GLY A 36 -18.78 -1.31 26.78
C GLY A 36 -18.95 -0.15 27.79
N THR A 37 -19.37 -0.54 28.98
CA THR A 37 -19.68 0.40 30.06
C THR A 37 -18.42 0.74 30.85
N GLY A 38 -17.99 2.01 30.83
CA GLY A 38 -16.87 2.50 31.62
C GLY A 38 -15.50 2.39 30.92
N THR A 39 -15.46 2.01 29.66
CA THR A 39 -14.27 2.18 28.81
C THR A 39 -13.95 3.68 28.75
N THR A 40 -12.70 4.02 28.92
CA THR A 40 -12.21 5.41 28.93
C THR A 40 -10.96 5.55 28.08
N SER A 41 -10.46 6.77 27.99
CA SER A 41 -9.26 7.06 27.23
C SER A 41 -8.48 8.25 27.77
N THR A 42 -7.21 8.33 27.39
CA THR A 42 -6.34 9.47 27.70
C THR A 42 -5.65 9.93 26.41
N ILE A 43 -5.75 11.23 26.12
CA ILE A 43 -5.04 11.85 24.98
C ILE A 43 -3.59 12.15 25.35
N ASN A 44 -2.73 12.26 24.35
CA ASN A 44 -1.31 12.61 24.51
C ASN A 44 -0.58 11.70 25.52
N ALA A 45 -0.94 10.42 25.54
CA ALA A 45 -0.48 9.46 26.53
C ALA A 45 0.87 8.83 26.19
N ALA A 46 1.30 8.88 24.93
CA ALA A 46 2.57 8.35 24.48
C ALA A 46 3.10 9.12 23.26
N ILE A 47 4.39 8.92 22.96
CA ILE A 47 4.99 9.39 21.71
C ILE A 47 4.49 8.49 20.56
N SER A 48 3.87 9.11 19.56
CA SER A 48 3.35 8.45 18.37
C SER A 48 4.47 8.09 17.36
N PRO A 49 4.17 7.35 16.29
CA PRO A 49 5.11 7.10 15.20
C PRO A 49 5.67 8.35 14.51
N GLU A 50 5.06 9.51 14.68
CA GLU A 50 5.57 10.81 14.19
C GLU A 50 6.67 11.40 15.07
N GLY A 51 6.91 10.82 16.25
CA GLY A 51 7.87 11.35 17.22
C GLY A 51 7.32 12.47 18.13
N VAL A 52 5.99 12.66 18.14
CA VAL A 52 5.29 13.67 18.95
C VAL A 52 4.42 12.98 20.00
N GLN A 53 4.28 13.60 21.20
CA GLN A 53 3.44 13.07 22.27
C GLN A 53 1.96 13.39 21.99
N ASN A 54 1.36 12.66 21.05
CA ASN A 54 -0.03 12.81 20.62
C ASN A 54 -0.77 11.48 20.47
N ALA A 55 -0.16 10.36 20.87
CA ALA A 55 -0.84 9.07 20.87
C ALA A 55 -1.88 8.99 21.98
N PHE A 56 -2.91 8.23 21.72
CA PHE A 56 -4.07 8.01 22.54
C PHE A 56 -3.95 6.70 23.32
N LYS A 57 -4.34 6.64 24.60
CA LYS A 57 -4.43 5.40 25.37
C LYS A 57 -5.89 5.01 25.51
N LEU A 58 -6.27 3.83 25.00
CA LEU A 58 -7.57 3.21 25.24
C LEU A 58 -7.47 2.36 26.51
N ILE A 59 -8.36 2.59 27.47
CA ILE A 59 -8.30 2.04 28.82
C ILE A 59 -9.51 1.14 29.07
N GLY A 60 -9.23 -0.10 29.51
CA GLY A 60 -10.24 -1.10 29.82
C GLY A 60 -10.96 -0.83 31.13
N SER A 61 -12.26 -0.94 31.11
CA SER A 61 -13.15 -0.83 32.28
C SER A 61 -13.00 -2.01 33.23
N SER A 62 -13.32 -1.80 34.50
CA SER A 62 -13.46 -2.89 35.49
C SER A 62 -14.77 -3.70 35.34
N ASN A 63 -15.61 -3.35 34.39
CA ASN A 63 -16.82 -4.10 34.08
C ASN A 63 -16.50 -5.23 33.09
N ALA A 64 -17.19 -6.36 33.20
CA ALA A 64 -17.11 -7.44 32.22
C ALA A 64 -17.90 -7.06 30.97
N ASP A 65 -17.21 -6.44 30.00
CA ASP A 65 -17.83 -5.92 28.78
C ASP A 65 -16.83 -5.96 27.61
N ASN A 66 -17.27 -5.66 26.38
CA ASN A 66 -16.41 -5.49 25.22
C ASN A 66 -15.71 -4.13 25.28
N ASN A 67 -14.65 -4.05 26.04
CA ASN A 67 -13.89 -2.81 26.25
C ASN A 67 -13.25 -2.33 24.94
N GLY A 68 -13.78 -1.25 24.36
CA GLY A 68 -13.30 -0.78 23.07
C GLY A 68 -13.88 0.55 22.61
N MET A 69 -13.71 0.82 21.35
CA MET A 69 -14.27 1.99 20.68
C MET A 69 -14.67 1.66 19.25
N PHE A 70 -15.56 2.43 18.67
CA PHE A 70 -16.04 2.27 17.32
C PHE A 70 -16.36 3.62 16.66
N GLU A 71 -16.38 3.62 15.34
CA GLU A 71 -16.92 4.72 14.54
C GLU A 71 -17.85 4.16 13.46
N SER A 72 -18.99 4.83 13.28
CA SER A 72 -20.02 4.46 12.32
C SER A 72 -19.97 5.38 11.10
N PHE A 73 -20.12 4.81 9.93
CA PHE A 73 -20.08 5.57 8.68
C PHE A 73 -21.01 4.95 7.63
N THR A 74 -21.37 5.75 6.63
CA THR A 74 -22.12 5.28 5.47
C THR A 74 -21.15 5.06 4.32
N ILE A 75 -21.22 3.88 3.71
CA ILE A 75 -20.34 3.48 2.60
C ILE A 75 -21.13 3.12 1.36
N SER A 76 -20.47 3.25 0.21
CA SER A 76 -20.89 2.63 -1.04
C SER A 76 -20.49 1.16 -1.04
N ALA A 77 -21.13 0.33 -1.88
CA ALA A 77 -20.69 -1.05 -2.06
C ALA A 77 -19.27 -1.08 -2.62
N GLY A 78 -18.40 -1.88 -2.01
CA GLY A 78 -16.99 -1.99 -2.42
C GLY A 78 -16.09 -2.56 -1.34
N THR A 79 -14.81 -2.57 -1.65
CA THR A 79 -13.76 -2.97 -0.71
C THR A 79 -13.18 -1.74 -0.05
N GLU A 80 -13.09 -1.78 1.28
CA GLU A 80 -12.51 -0.72 2.10
C GLU A 80 -11.28 -1.25 2.84
N ALA A 81 -10.26 -0.41 2.92
CA ALA A 81 -9.08 -0.64 3.73
C ALA A 81 -9.11 0.27 4.95
N TYR A 82 -9.00 -0.32 6.11
CA TYR A 82 -8.87 0.38 7.38
C TYR A 82 -7.46 0.19 7.94
N SER A 83 -6.85 1.23 8.45
CA SER A 83 -5.53 1.14 9.09
C SER A 83 -5.36 2.12 10.24
N PHE A 84 -4.50 1.77 11.18
CA PHE A 84 -4.08 2.61 12.30
C PHE A 84 -2.78 2.07 12.88
N PHE A 85 -2.19 2.84 13.79
CA PHE A 85 -1.03 2.40 14.56
C PHE A 85 -1.46 2.00 15.95
N ALA A 86 -0.91 0.87 16.44
CA ALA A 86 -1.12 0.39 17.79
C ALA A 86 0.18 -0.01 18.44
N LYS A 87 0.23 0.12 19.78
CA LYS A 87 1.36 -0.29 20.61
C LYS A 87 0.85 -0.86 21.91
N ALA A 88 1.49 -1.94 22.39
CA ALA A 88 1.21 -2.50 23.71
C ALA A 88 1.45 -1.45 24.81
N GLY A 89 0.54 -1.43 25.76
CA GLY A 89 0.70 -0.80 27.06
C GLY A 89 0.84 -1.87 28.13
N GLU A 90 -0.04 -1.83 29.12
CA GLU A 90 -0.21 -2.91 30.08
C GLU A 90 -1.07 -4.05 29.48
N ILE A 91 -1.83 -3.73 28.42
CA ILE A 91 -2.61 -4.67 27.60
C ILE A 91 -1.93 -4.80 26.26
N ASP A 92 -1.87 -6.03 25.76
CA ASP A 92 -1.16 -6.39 24.51
C ASP A 92 -2.05 -7.03 23.46
N ILE A 93 -3.27 -7.47 23.82
CA ILE A 93 -4.21 -8.05 22.85
C ILE A 93 -5.17 -6.99 22.35
N LEU A 94 -5.13 -6.78 21.04
CA LEU A 94 -6.01 -5.89 20.30
C LEU A 94 -6.92 -6.71 19.41
N GLN A 95 -8.23 -6.44 19.46
CA GLN A 95 -9.17 -6.95 18.46
C GLN A 95 -9.61 -5.81 17.55
N ILE A 96 -9.58 -6.05 16.26
CA ILE A 96 -10.01 -5.09 15.23
C ILE A 96 -11.00 -5.75 14.27
N GLY A 97 -11.99 -5.02 13.81
CA GLY A 97 -12.93 -5.53 12.81
C GLY A 97 -13.92 -4.51 12.30
N PHE A 98 -14.74 -5.01 11.40
CA PHE A 98 -15.84 -4.28 10.82
C PHE A 98 -17.18 -4.90 11.24
N GLY A 99 -18.25 -4.14 11.06
CA GLY A 99 -19.61 -4.61 11.26
C GLY A 99 -20.60 -3.88 10.36
N GLY A 100 -21.90 -4.14 10.57
CA GLY A 100 -22.94 -3.62 9.68
C GLY A 100 -22.89 -4.28 8.31
N THR A 101 -22.79 -3.50 7.26
CA THR A 101 -22.78 -3.98 5.84
C THR A 101 -21.53 -4.77 5.45
N PHE A 102 -20.48 -4.81 6.29
CA PHE A 102 -19.32 -5.70 6.13
C PHE A 102 -19.54 -7.11 6.68
N GLY A 103 -20.65 -7.34 7.39
CA GLY A 103 -20.85 -8.58 8.13
C GLY A 103 -20.12 -8.58 9.47
N SER A 104 -19.78 -9.77 9.97
CA SER A 104 -19.15 -9.94 11.29
C SER A 104 -17.67 -10.32 11.14
N THR A 105 -16.84 -9.36 10.72
CA THR A 105 -15.41 -9.59 10.52
C THR A 105 -14.61 -9.18 11.76
N TYR A 106 -13.48 -9.84 12.03
CA TYR A 106 -12.54 -9.42 13.07
C TYR A 106 -11.19 -10.13 12.95
N ALA A 107 -10.19 -9.57 13.61
CA ALA A 107 -8.89 -10.19 13.86
C ALA A 107 -8.41 -9.86 15.27
N ASN A 108 -7.69 -10.78 15.89
CA ASN A 108 -6.97 -10.56 17.14
C ASN A 108 -5.47 -10.46 16.85
N VAL A 109 -4.84 -9.43 17.36
CA VAL A 109 -3.42 -9.13 17.17
C VAL A 109 -2.75 -9.04 18.52
N ASN A 110 -1.63 -9.75 18.68
CA ASN A 110 -0.76 -9.60 19.84
C ASN A 110 0.29 -8.51 19.56
N LEU A 111 0.25 -7.44 20.30
CA LEU A 111 1.14 -6.29 20.14
C LEU A 111 2.51 -6.46 20.80
N THR A 112 2.75 -7.58 21.51
CA THR A 112 4.07 -7.90 22.08
C THR A 112 5.04 -8.32 20.97
N ASP A 113 4.57 -9.09 20.00
CA ASP A 113 5.40 -9.65 18.91
C ASP A 113 4.85 -9.40 17.50
N GLY A 114 3.66 -8.81 17.39
CA GLY A 114 3.00 -8.54 16.11
C GLY A 114 2.35 -9.76 15.48
N SER A 115 2.09 -10.83 16.24
CA SER A 115 1.42 -12.02 15.71
C SER A 115 -0.07 -11.80 15.46
N LEU A 116 -0.55 -12.40 14.37
CA LEU A 116 -1.97 -12.51 14.04
C LEU A 116 -2.52 -13.80 14.66
N GLU A 117 -3.33 -13.68 15.70
CA GLU A 117 -3.81 -14.81 16.47
C GLU A 117 -5.09 -15.43 15.88
N ILE A 118 -6.02 -14.58 15.46
CA ILE A 118 -7.29 -14.97 14.83
C ILE A 118 -7.58 -13.99 13.70
N GLU A 119 -8.15 -14.53 12.61
CA GLU A 119 -8.70 -13.73 11.52
C GLU A 119 -9.99 -14.36 10.99
N SER A 120 -11.00 -13.55 10.77
CA SER A 120 -12.29 -14.00 10.23
C SER A 120 -12.94 -12.93 9.36
N GLY A 121 -13.23 -13.27 8.10
CA GLY A 121 -14.02 -12.46 7.18
C GLY A 121 -13.35 -11.18 6.64
N GLN A 122 -12.09 -10.95 6.94
CA GLN A 122 -11.28 -9.83 6.47
C GLN A 122 -9.86 -10.32 6.16
N THR A 123 -9.03 -9.47 5.58
CA THR A 123 -7.59 -9.69 5.44
C THR A 123 -6.85 -8.66 6.26
N THR A 124 -5.99 -9.12 7.17
CA THR A 124 -5.25 -8.26 8.10
C THR A 124 -3.75 -8.33 7.81
N THR A 125 -3.11 -7.18 7.77
CA THR A 125 -1.65 -7.03 7.62
C THR A 125 -1.10 -6.30 8.83
N ILE A 126 0.04 -6.75 9.36
CA ILE A 126 0.70 -6.18 10.52
C ILE A 126 2.14 -5.85 10.13
N GLU A 127 2.48 -4.57 10.20
CA GLU A 127 3.80 -4.06 9.84
C GLU A 127 4.49 -3.48 11.08
N PRO A 128 5.68 -3.99 11.46
CA PRO A 128 6.41 -3.45 12.60
C PRO A 128 6.91 -2.02 12.30
N TYR A 129 6.82 -1.16 13.31
CA TYR A 129 7.29 0.20 13.30
C TYR A 129 8.28 0.44 14.45
N ALA A 130 8.95 1.60 14.45
CA ALA A 130 9.89 1.94 15.51
C ALA A 130 9.20 1.98 16.89
N ASP A 131 9.97 1.76 17.95
CA ASP A 131 9.58 1.90 19.35
C ASP A 131 8.40 1.02 19.79
N GLY A 132 8.25 -0.17 19.19
CA GLY A 132 7.21 -1.15 19.53
C GLY A 132 5.82 -0.81 18.98
N TRP A 133 5.73 0.13 18.05
CA TRP A 133 4.52 0.37 17.27
C TRP A 133 4.36 -0.66 16.16
N TYR A 134 3.11 -0.98 15.84
CA TYR A 134 2.71 -1.71 14.65
C TYR A 134 1.72 -0.88 13.85
N ARG A 135 1.85 -0.87 12.53
CA ARG A 135 0.78 -0.45 11.66
C ARG A 135 -0.06 -1.66 11.31
N ILE A 136 -1.34 -1.61 11.66
CA ILE A 136 -2.29 -2.69 11.41
C ILE A 136 -3.24 -2.22 10.33
N SER A 137 -3.42 -3.02 9.30
CA SER A 137 -4.34 -2.74 8.20
C SER A 137 -5.30 -3.90 8.01
N CYS A 138 -6.58 -3.61 7.87
CA CYS A 138 -7.62 -4.60 7.60
C CYS A 138 -8.36 -4.24 6.33
N VAL A 139 -8.70 -5.25 5.53
CA VAL A 139 -9.45 -5.09 4.27
C VAL A 139 -10.69 -5.97 4.32
N ALA A 140 -11.86 -5.40 4.05
CA ALA A 140 -13.10 -6.13 3.92
C ALA A 140 -13.98 -5.53 2.82
N THR A 141 -14.90 -6.35 2.29
CA THR A 141 -15.86 -5.91 1.26
C THR A 141 -17.24 -5.73 1.88
N ALA A 142 -17.89 -4.61 1.57
CA ALA A 142 -19.18 -4.26 2.07
C ALA A 142 -20.23 -4.16 0.95
N THR A 143 -21.49 -4.33 1.31
CA THR A 143 -22.63 -3.80 0.55
C THR A 143 -22.87 -2.34 0.89
N ALA A 144 -23.62 -1.59 0.06
CA ALA A 144 -23.96 -0.21 0.39
C ALA A 144 -24.80 -0.11 1.67
N GLY A 145 -24.55 0.89 2.49
CA GLY A 145 -25.32 1.17 3.71
C GLY A 145 -24.48 1.57 4.91
N ALA A 146 -25.04 1.38 6.10
CA ALA A 146 -24.37 1.71 7.34
C ALA A 146 -23.39 0.59 7.73
N GLY A 147 -22.13 0.99 7.92
CA GLY A 147 -21.08 0.17 8.48
C GLY A 147 -20.49 0.80 9.71
N TYR A 148 -19.73 0.05 10.44
CA TYR A 148 -18.90 0.56 11.52
C TYR A 148 -17.60 -0.24 11.59
N TRP A 149 -16.62 0.43 12.09
CA TRP A 149 -15.35 -0.13 12.44
C TRP A 149 -15.19 -0.10 13.96
N PHE A 150 -14.47 -1.07 14.53
CA PHE A 150 -14.23 -1.14 15.96
C PHE A 150 -12.81 -1.62 16.28
N VAL A 151 -12.35 -1.17 17.45
CA VAL A 151 -11.17 -1.67 18.15
C VAL A 151 -11.60 -2.05 19.56
N ASN A 152 -11.31 -3.28 20.00
CA ASN A 152 -11.48 -3.72 21.37
C ASN A 152 -10.11 -4.14 21.93
N ILE A 153 -10.00 -4.10 23.25
CA ILE A 153 -8.82 -4.52 24.00
C ILE A 153 -9.15 -5.73 24.88
N GLY A 154 -8.17 -6.57 25.11
CA GLY A 154 -8.34 -7.75 25.94
C GLY A 154 -7.01 -8.36 26.38
N ASP A 155 -7.10 -9.47 27.10
CA ASP A 155 -5.96 -10.22 27.64
C ASP A 155 -5.90 -11.67 27.08
N ASN A 156 -6.82 -12.01 26.17
CA ASN A 156 -6.92 -13.35 25.60
C ASN A 156 -6.71 -13.30 24.08
N PRO A 157 -5.63 -13.89 23.53
CA PRO A 157 -5.40 -13.93 22.09
C PRO A 157 -6.48 -14.71 21.33
N ALA A 158 -7.16 -15.65 21.99
CA ALA A 158 -8.29 -16.39 21.43
C ALA A 158 -9.67 -15.74 21.67
N MET A 159 -9.71 -14.44 21.99
CA MET A 159 -10.93 -13.70 22.25
C MET A 159 -11.89 -13.79 21.05
N VAL A 160 -13.13 -14.17 21.29
CA VAL A 160 -14.19 -14.16 20.27
C VAL A 160 -14.52 -12.72 19.88
N ARG A 161 -15.15 -12.53 18.74
CA ARG A 161 -15.56 -11.19 18.30
C ARG A 161 -16.41 -10.48 19.35
N ASN A 162 -16.00 -9.26 19.73
CA ASN A 162 -16.59 -8.48 20.82
C ASN A 162 -16.65 -9.26 22.16
N GLY A 163 -15.62 -10.05 22.42
CA GLY A 163 -15.50 -10.81 23.66
C GLY A 163 -15.35 -9.88 24.87
N ASN A 164 -15.89 -10.32 26.00
CA ASN A 164 -15.80 -9.58 27.23
C ASN A 164 -14.38 -9.63 27.81
N TYR A 165 -13.94 -8.50 28.33
CA TYR A 165 -12.71 -8.33 29.08
C TYR A 165 -13.01 -7.58 30.37
N ILE A 166 -12.35 -7.94 31.48
CA ILE A 166 -12.44 -7.22 32.73
C ILE A 166 -11.09 -6.52 32.97
N GLY A 167 -11.04 -5.23 32.74
CA GLY A 167 -9.87 -4.40 33.03
C GLY A 167 -9.86 -3.94 34.50
N ASN A 168 -9.02 -2.96 34.79
CA ASN A 168 -8.92 -2.36 36.14
C ASN A 168 -9.16 -0.86 36.14
N GLY A 169 -9.55 -0.26 35.03
CA GLY A 169 -9.79 1.17 34.89
C GLY A 169 -8.52 2.01 34.68
N THR A 170 -7.35 1.40 34.51
CA THR A 170 -6.07 2.09 34.32
C THR A 170 -5.23 1.49 33.18
N ASP A 171 -5.32 0.18 33.00
CA ASP A 171 -4.54 -0.55 32.00
C ASP A 171 -5.15 -0.42 30.63
N GLY A 172 -4.28 -0.34 29.61
CA GLY A 172 -4.72 -0.14 28.25
C GLY A 172 -3.58 -0.33 27.24
N LEU A 173 -3.88 0.03 26.00
CA LEU A 173 -2.92 0.07 24.90
C LEU A 173 -2.99 1.43 24.17
N TYR A 174 -2.01 1.67 23.31
CA TYR A 174 -1.90 2.96 22.62
C TYR A 174 -2.35 2.85 21.18
N LEU A 175 -3.06 3.87 20.70
CA LEU A 175 -3.55 4.01 19.32
C LEU A 175 -3.14 5.35 18.73
N TYR A 176 -2.95 5.37 17.40
CA TYR A 176 -2.64 6.58 16.65
C TYR A 176 -3.05 6.44 15.18
N GLY A 177 -3.48 7.53 14.53
CA GLY A 177 -3.55 7.64 13.09
C GLY A 177 -4.55 6.72 12.40
N ALA A 178 -5.83 6.81 12.77
CA ALA A 178 -6.90 6.03 12.11
C ALA A 178 -7.17 6.51 10.69
N GLN A 179 -7.35 5.55 9.77
CA GLN A 179 -7.58 5.83 8.35
C GLN A 179 -8.51 4.79 7.73
N VAL A 180 -9.52 5.27 7.00
CA VAL A 180 -10.39 4.45 6.14
C VAL A 180 -10.31 4.95 4.72
N GLU A 181 -10.09 4.06 3.78
CA GLU A 181 -9.93 4.35 2.37
C GLU A 181 -10.72 3.35 1.53
N ALA A 182 -11.36 3.83 0.47
CA ALA A 182 -11.87 2.94 -0.57
C ALA A 182 -10.70 2.27 -1.30
N GLY A 183 -10.68 0.95 -1.33
CA GLY A 183 -9.63 0.16 -1.98
C GLY A 183 -9.30 -1.13 -1.24
N SER A 184 -8.42 -1.92 -1.85
CA SER A 184 -8.05 -3.25 -1.38
C SER A 184 -6.74 -3.30 -0.57
N TYR A 185 -6.21 -2.15 -0.16
CA TYR A 185 -5.05 -1.99 0.72
C TYR A 185 -5.00 -0.58 1.29
N ALA A 186 -4.36 -0.42 2.45
CA ALA A 186 -4.10 0.87 3.06
C ALA A 186 -2.87 1.53 2.44
N THR A 187 -2.99 2.83 2.09
CA THR A 187 -1.87 3.65 1.63
C THR A 187 -1.16 4.34 2.81
N SER A 188 -0.11 5.10 2.56
CA SER A 188 0.56 5.90 3.58
C SER A 188 -0.46 6.76 4.34
N TYR A 189 -0.23 6.93 5.64
CA TYR A 189 -1.15 7.64 6.52
C TYR A 189 -1.45 9.07 6.04
N ILE A 190 -2.73 9.42 6.04
CA ILE A 190 -3.27 10.72 5.63
C ILE A 190 -3.96 11.33 6.86
N PRO A 191 -3.33 12.30 7.54
CA PRO A 191 -3.93 12.93 8.72
C PRO A 191 -5.17 13.74 8.35
N THR A 192 -6.16 13.75 9.26
CA THR A 192 -7.41 14.49 9.11
C THR A 192 -7.75 15.24 10.40
N TYR A 193 -8.30 16.44 10.22
CA TYR A 193 -8.69 17.34 11.32
C TYR A 193 -10.09 17.90 11.04
N SER A 194 -11.11 17.26 11.57
CA SER A 194 -12.55 17.60 11.45
C SER A 194 -13.21 17.34 10.09
N VAL A 195 -12.46 17.05 9.06
CA VAL A 195 -12.98 16.72 7.72
C VAL A 195 -12.11 15.64 7.06
N SER A 196 -12.69 14.87 6.14
CA SER A 196 -11.91 13.95 5.30
C SER A 196 -10.84 14.69 4.50
N ALA A 197 -9.69 14.05 4.27
CA ALA A 197 -8.59 14.62 3.51
C ALA A 197 -8.18 13.70 2.35
N THR A 198 -7.91 14.29 1.19
CA THR A 198 -7.45 13.56 0.01
C THR A 198 -5.99 13.86 -0.24
N ARG A 199 -5.17 12.82 -0.30
CA ARG A 199 -3.81 12.88 -0.84
C ARG A 199 -3.87 12.70 -2.35
N ALA A 200 -3.23 13.60 -3.10
CA ALA A 200 -3.07 13.45 -4.54
C ALA A 200 -2.20 12.23 -4.88
N LYS A 201 -2.38 11.66 -6.07
CA LYS A 201 -1.50 10.60 -6.58
C LYS A 201 -0.08 11.11 -6.73
N ASP A 202 0.88 10.22 -6.49
CA ASP A 202 2.28 10.54 -6.73
C ASP A 202 2.58 10.63 -8.23
N VAL A 203 3.46 11.56 -8.58
CA VAL A 203 3.94 11.78 -9.94
C VAL A 203 5.46 11.84 -9.91
N CYS A 204 6.10 10.93 -10.63
CA CYS A 204 7.54 10.89 -10.76
C CYS A 204 7.93 10.78 -12.24
N ASN A 205 8.48 11.84 -12.79
CA ASN A 205 8.98 11.87 -14.16
C ASN A 205 10.11 12.89 -14.31
N LYS A 206 10.97 12.65 -15.31
CA LYS A 206 12.00 13.57 -15.77
C LYS A 206 11.67 13.96 -17.21
N ALA A 207 11.23 15.21 -17.42
CA ALA A 207 10.81 15.73 -18.71
C ALA A 207 11.98 15.96 -19.69
N ASP A 208 13.15 16.37 -19.19
CA ASP A 208 14.33 16.66 -20.01
C ASP A 208 15.38 15.57 -19.90
N ALA A 209 14.99 14.35 -20.28
CA ALA A 209 15.84 13.16 -20.21
C ALA A 209 16.50 12.77 -21.54
N SER A 210 16.42 13.61 -22.58
CA SER A 210 16.97 13.31 -23.90
C SER A 210 18.49 13.06 -23.86
N GLY A 211 19.19 13.68 -22.93
CA GLY A 211 20.61 13.46 -22.69
C GLY A 211 20.97 12.12 -22.04
N GLU A 212 20.03 11.49 -21.37
CA GLU A 212 20.20 10.20 -20.67
C GLU A 212 19.63 9.01 -21.44
N ILE A 213 18.69 9.27 -22.36
CA ILE A 213 18.01 8.24 -23.17
C ILE A 213 18.75 8.06 -24.48
N GLY A 214 19.12 6.82 -24.83
CA GLY A 214 19.63 6.50 -26.15
C GLY A 214 18.55 6.72 -27.21
N GLN A 215 18.85 7.53 -28.24
CA GLN A 215 17.86 7.94 -29.25
C GLN A 215 17.68 6.92 -30.38
N THR A 216 18.68 6.08 -30.62
CA THR A 216 18.70 5.04 -31.66
C THR A 216 18.73 3.65 -31.08
N GLU A 217 19.22 3.51 -29.87
CA GLU A 217 19.26 2.28 -29.10
C GLU A 217 19.39 2.61 -27.61
N GLY A 218 19.07 1.66 -26.74
CA GLY A 218 19.22 1.82 -25.29
C GLY A 218 18.68 0.63 -24.52
N THR A 219 18.77 0.73 -23.20
CA THR A 219 18.20 -0.25 -22.27
C THR A 219 17.58 0.44 -21.08
N ILE A 220 16.37 0.03 -20.70
CA ILE A 220 15.68 0.44 -19.48
C ILE A 220 15.68 -0.76 -18.55
N PHE A 221 16.15 -0.57 -17.33
CA PHE A 221 16.07 -1.56 -16.26
C PHE A 221 15.27 -1.00 -15.08
N ALA A 222 14.43 -1.86 -14.48
CA ALA A 222 13.77 -1.57 -13.22
C ALA A 222 13.68 -2.82 -12.34
N GLU A 223 13.90 -2.65 -11.05
CA GLU A 223 13.55 -3.58 -9.99
C GLU A 223 12.36 -3.00 -9.24
N ILE A 224 11.21 -3.69 -9.32
CA ILE A 224 9.89 -3.14 -8.96
C ILE A 224 8.99 -4.22 -8.36
N ASP A 225 7.99 -3.78 -7.61
CA ASP A 225 6.78 -4.55 -7.37
C ASP A 225 5.54 -3.69 -7.62
N SER A 226 4.38 -4.28 -7.75
CA SER A 226 3.13 -3.54 -7.84
C SER A 226 2.29 -3.77 -6.59
N SER A 227 1.99 -2.69 -5.88
CA SER A 227 1.06 -2.70 -4.75
C SER A 227 -0.40 -2.77 -5.20
N GLN A 228 -0.68 -2.40 -6.46
CA GLN A 228 -1.99 -2.54 -7.11
C GLN A 228 -1.87 -2.85 -8.60
N PHE A 229 -2.65 -3.84 -9.04
CA PHE A 229 -2.90 -4.07 -10.45
C PHE A 229 -4.18 -3.32 -10.89
N LEU A 230 -4.14 -2.00 -10.86
CA LEU A 230 -5.16 -1.19 -11.55
C LEU A 230 -4.80 -1.10 -13.03
N SER A 231 -5.77 -0.79 -13.88
CA SER A 231 -5.57 -0.68 -15.31
C SER A 231 -4.44 0.32 -15.65
N GLY A 232 -3.24 -0.22 -15.85
CA GLY A 232 -2.08 0.50 -16.33
C GLY A 232 -1.21 1.19 -15.27
N SER A 233 -0.22 0.46 -14.78
CA SER A 233 0.85 0.94 -13.90
C SER A 233 2.17 0.84 -14.65
N TYR A 234 2.68 1.93 -15.26
CA TYR A 234 3.76 1.87 -16.26
C TYR A 234 5.00 2.69 -15.91
N ILE A 235 6.13 2.21 -16.42
CA ILE A 235 7.44 2.85 -16.38
C ILE A 235 8.01 2.86 -17.81
N GLY A 236 8.67 3.93 -18.21
CA GLY A 236 9.41 3.91 -19.48
C GLY A 236 9.80 5.26 -20.03
N ILE A 237 10.11 5.25 -21.31
CA ILE A 237 10.59 6.39 -22.07
C ILE A 237 9.56 6.83 -23.10
N SER A 238 9.47 8.15 -23.34
CA SER A 238 8.52 8.73 -24.26
C SER A 238 8.97 10.13 -24.77
N ASN A 239 8.18 10.72 -25.64
CA ASN A 239 8.26 12.14 -25.96
C ASN A 239 7.13 12.97 -25.30
N GLY A 240 6.46 12.43 -24.30
CA GLY A 240 5.29 13.03 -23.65
C GLY A 240 3.96 12.72 -24.33
N THR A 241 3.95 11.87 -25.38
CA THR A 241 2.72 11.47 -26.07
C THR A 241 2.57 9.94 -26.11
N ALA A 242 1.32 9.47 -26.18
CA ALA A 242 1.02 8.05 -26.27
C ALA A 242 1.56 7.35 -27.53
N GLY A 243 1.74 8.09 -28.62
CA GLY A 243 2.17 7.53 -29.90
C GLY A 243 3.69 7.31 -30.05
N LYS A 244 4.49 7.91 -29.17
CA LYS A 244 5.96 7.84 -29.23
C LYS A 244 6.52 7.47 -27.85
N ARG A 245 6.43 6.20 -27.53
CA ARG A 245 6.84 5.66 -26.23
C ARG A 245 7.29 4.22 -26.32
N GLN A 246 8.08 3.81 -25.36
CA GLN A 246 8.28 2.41 -25.02
C GLN A 246 8.20 2.29 -23.51
N ILE A 247 7.17 1.63 -23.04
CA ILE A 247 6.85 1.48 -21.63
C ILE A 247 6.58 0.03 -21.29
N PHE A 248 6.83 -0.36 -20.05
CA PHE A 248 6.41 -1.63 -19.48
C PHE A 248 5.79 -1.40 -18.11
N GLY A 249 4.97 -2.31 -17.68
CA GLY A 249 4.31 -2.22 -16.38
C GLY A 249 3.26 -3.28 -16.21
N PHE A 250 2.48 -3.14 -15.15
CA PHE A 250 1.47 -4.11 -14.81
C PHE A 250 0.09 -3.66 -15.30
N GLU A 251 -0.65 -4.60 -15.86
CA GLU A 251 -2.09 -4.49 -16.05
C GLU A 251 -2.83 -5.51 -15.20
N GLY A 252 -3.87 -5.03 -14.51
CA GLY A 252 -4.68 -5.87 -13.65
C GLY A 252 -5.61 -6.77 -14.44
N GLU A 253 -5.63 -8.02 -14.02
CA GLU A 253 -6.81 -8.87 -14.13
C GLU A 253 -7.53 -8.83 -12.77
N SER A 254 -8.75 -9.34 -12.70
CA SER A 254 -9.51 -9.32 -11.44
C SER A 254 -8.78 -10.13 -10.35
N GLY A 255 -8.52 -9.54 -9.19
CA GLY A 255 -7.94 -10.25 -8.06
C GLY A 255 -6.56 -9.75 -7.61
N ASN A 256 -5.73 -10.66 -7.09
CA ASN A 256 -4.41 -10.38 -6.52
C ASN A 256 -3.25 -10.59 -7.50
N SER A 257 -3.51 -10.72 -8.80
CA SER A 257 -2.49 -10.92 -9.84
C SER A 257 -2.63 -9.93 -10.99
N GLY A 258 -1.53 -9.63 -11.63
CA GLY A 258 -1.47 -8.78 -12.82
C GLY A 258 -0.46 -9.30 -13.83
N THR A 259 -0.65 -8.96 -15.10
CA THR A 259 0.27 -9.30 -16.17
C THR A 259 1.25 -8.18 -16.46
N LEU A 260 2.53 -8.52 -16.74
CA LEU A 260 3.50 -7.56 -17.26
C LEU A 260 3.20 -7.30 -18.72
N ARG A 261 3.00 -6.03 -19.07
CA ARG A 261 2.74 -5.59 -20.43
C ARG A 261 3.75 -4.57 -20.92
N LEU A 262 4.06 -4.68 -22.20
CA LEU A 262 4.79 -3.68 -22.96
C LEU A 262 3.84 -2.95 -23.90
N TYR A 263 4.02 -1.63 -24.00
CA TYR A 263 3.34 -0.81 -24.99
C TYR A 263 4.28 0.20 -25.65
N GLY A 264 4.04 0.45 -26.91
CA GLY A 264 4.78 1.45 -27.67
C GLY A 264 5.24 0.93 -29.01
N PHE A 265 6.50 1.10 -29.30
CA PHE A 265 7.14 0.66 -30.56
C PHE A 265 7.06 -0.86 -30.74
N TRP A 266 7.06 -1.57 -29.63
CA TRP A 266 6.83 -3.00 -29.52
C TRP A 266 5.81 -3.27 -28.42
N GLN A 267 4.90 -4.23 -28.66
CA GLN A 267 3.84 -4.63 -27.73
C GLN A 267 3.91 -6.10 -27.42
N PHE A 268 3.84 -6.44 -26.15
CA PHE A 268 3.91 -7.82 -25.69
C PHE A 268 3.24 -7.98 -24.30
N THR A 269 2.79 -9.19 -23.99
CA THR A 269 2.23 -9.54 -22.67
C THR A 269 2.99 -10.74 -22.13
N TYR A 270 3.42 -10.67 -20.89
CA TYR A 270 4.22 -11.71 -20.26
C TYR A 270 3.77 -12.01 -18.84
N GLY A 271 3.63 -13.29 -18.54
CA GLY A 271 3.46 -13.83 -17.20
C GLY A 271 2.29 -13.27 -16.40
N SER A 272 2.10 -13.83 -15.23
CA SER A 272 1.21 -13.31 -14.19
C SER A 272 2.00 -13.25 -12.90
N PHE A 273 1.91 -12.13 -12.19
CA PHE A 273 2.65 -11.83 -10.98
C PHE A 273 1.69 -11.56 -9.84
N ALA A 274 2.04 -12.00 -8.63
CA ALA A 274 1.26 -11.70 -7.44
C ALA A 274 1.45 -10.23 -7.01
N ARG A 275 0.49 -9.72 -6.27
CA ARG A 275 0.62 -8.39 -5.64
C ARG A 275 1.82 -8.38 -4.70
N GLY A 276 2.66 -7.34 -4.80
CA GLY A 276 3.88 -7.21 -3.99
C GLY A 276 5.02 -8.14 -4.42
N GLU A 277 4.84 -8.95 -5.45
CA GLU A 277 5.92 -9.77 -6.00
C GLU A 277 6.96 -8.87 -6.65
N LYS A 278 8.20 -8.97 -6.16
CA LYS A 278 9.32 -8.21 -6.67
C LYS A 278 9.85 -8.86 -7.93
N ILE A 279 9.99 -8.06 -8.99
CA ILE A 279 10.57 -8.49 -10.26
C ILE A 279 11.67 -7.55 -10.74
N LYS A 280 12.58 -8.09 -11.52
CA LYS A 280 13.58 -7.34 -12.27
C LYS A 280 13.26 -7.42 -13.76
N VAL A 281 13.09 -6.26 -14.38
CA VAL A 281 12.75 -6.15 -15.80
C VAL A 281 13.81 -5.34 -16.51
N ALA A 282 14.30 -5.85 -17.65
CA ALA A 282 15.16 -5.10 -18.56
C ALA A 282 14.59 -5.15 -19.97
N LEU A 283 14.36 -3.98 -20.53
CA LEU A 283 13.91 -3.78 -21.91
C LEU A 283 15.01 -3.11 -22.71
N ALA A 284 15.66 -3.86 -23.59
CA ALA A 284 16.62 -3.35 -24.56
C ALA A 284 15.91 -3.03 -25.88
N TYR A 285 16.28 -1.90 -26.49
CA TYR A 285 15.68 -1.43 -27.74
C TYR A 285 16.75 -0.93 -28.71
N LYS A 286 16.61 -1.33 -29.95
CA LYS A 286 17.32 -0.87 -31.15
C LYS A 286 16.46 -1.23 -32.34
N ASN A 287 16.50 -0.44 -33.42
CA ASN A 287 15.73 -0.77 -34.62
C ASN A 287 15.98 -2.22 -35.09
N ASN A 288 14.91 -3.00 -35.20
CA ASN A 288 14.92 -4.42 -35.56
C ASN A 288 15.66 -5.34 -34.57
N ASP A 289 15.92 -4.87 -33.34
CA ASP A 289 16.59 -5.67 -32.30
C ASP A 289 16.10 -5.23 -30.90
N PHE A 290 14.90 -5.66 -30.52
CA PHE A 290 14.34 -5.47 -29.17
C PHE A 290 14.42 -6.77 -28.39
N ALA A 291 14.67 -6.68 -27.10
CA ALA A 291 14.66 -7.82 -26.19
C ALA A 291 14.09 -7.44 -24.81
N LEU A 292 13.26 -8.31 -24.27
CA LEU A 292 12.71 -8.23 -22.93
C LEU A 292 13.27 -9.36 -22.07
N TYR A 293 13.81 -9.01 -20.91
CA TYR A 293 14.24 -9.96 -19.90
C TYR A 293 13.50 -9.71 -18.59
N VAL A 294 13.04 -10.77 -17.95
CA VAL A 294 12.35 -10.73 -16.66
C VAL A 294 12.94 -11.82 -15.77
N ASN A 295 13.43 -11.44 -14.60
CA ASN A 295 13.98 -12.35 -13.59
C ASN A 295 15.03 -13.34 -14.17
N GLY A 296 15.97 -12.82 -14.98
CA GLY A 296 17.03 -13.59 -15.62
C GLY A 296 16.65 -14.34 -16.91
N ILE A 297 15.36 -14.36 -17.28
CA ILE A 297 14.83 -15.14 -18.41
C ILE A 297 14.47 -14.19 -19.56
N GLN A 298 14.86 -14.56 -20.77
CA GLN A 298 14.39 -13.87 -21.97
C GLN A 298 12.90 -14.14 -22.17
N ALA A 299 12.10 -13.09 -21.98
CA ALA A 299 10.63 -13.16 -22.09
C ALA A 299 10.18 -13.10 -23.55
N ASP A 300 10.79 -12.20 -24.35
CA ASP A 300 10.49 -12.07 -25.79
C ASP A 300 11.53 -11.23 -26.52
N THR A 301 11.45 -11.22 -27.87
CA THR A 301 12.27 -10.40 -28.77
C THR A 301 11.46 -9.89 -29.94
N SER A 302 11.91 -8.79 -30.57
CA SER A 302 11.36 -8.31 -31.84
C SER A 302 12.46 -7.89 -32.79
N THR A 303 12.41 -8.45 -34.01
CA THR A 303 13.31 -8.12 -35.12
C THR A 303 12.69 -7.20 -36.15
N SER A 304 11.50 -6.63 -35.86
CA SER A 304 10.76 -5.76 -36.78
C SER A 304 10.32 -4.43 -36.15
N ALA A 305 10.41 -4.30 -34.82
CA ALA A 305 10.08 -3.09 -34.13
C ALA A 305 11.07 -1.95 -34.43
N THR A 306 10.57 -0.72 -34.56
CA THR A 306 11.40 0.45 -34.86
C THR A 306 11.09 1.61 -33.95
N ILE A 307 12.12 2.37 -33.57
CA ILE A 307 12.01 3.57 -32.77
C ILE A 307 11.56 4.72 -33.68
N SER A 308 10.57 5.49 -33.29
CA SER A 308 10.09 6.65 -34.06
C SER A 308 10.16 7.94 -33.27
N GLY A 309 11.00 8.87 -33.72
CA GLY A 309 11.11 10.23 -33.21
C GLY A 309 11.91 10.36 -31.92
N PRO A 310 12.18 11.59 -31.49
CA PRO A 310 12.99 11.84 -30.31
C PRO A 310 12.28 11.40 -29.03
N LEU A 311 13.06 10.83 -28.12
CA LEU A 311 12.64 10.44 -26.76
C LEU A 311 13.21 11.47 -25.77
N SER A 312 12.37 12.15 -25.02
CA SER A 312 12.77 13.25 -24.15
C SER A 312 12.36 13.08 -22.69
N GLN A 313 11.57 12.05 -22.37
CA GLN A 313 11.07 11.84 -21.03
C GLN A 313 11.34 10.40 -20.55
N PHE A 314 11.77 10.30 -19.30
CA PHE A 314 11.70 9.06 -18.52
C PHE A 314 10.69 9.25 -17.41
N GLY A 315 9.77 8.32 -17.23
CA GLY A 315 8.72 8.48 -16.24
C GLY A 315 8.12 7.19 -15.74
N PHE A 316 7.50 7.31 -14.58
CA PHE A 316 6.68 6.29 -13.94
C PHE A 316 5.22 6.51 -14.32
N ASN A 317 4.96 6.53 -15.62
CA ASN A 317 3.64 6.77 -16.20
C ASN A 317 3.54 6.18 -17.62
N SER A 318 2.35 6.26 -18.20
CA SER A 318 2.09 5.75 -19.56
C SER A 318 2.66 6.61 -20.70
N GLY A 319 3.53 7.57 -20.41
CA GLY A 319 4.08 8.49 -21.41
C GLY A 319 3.11 9.61 -21.87
N ALA A 320 1.87 9.57 -21.40
CA ALA A 320 0.84 10.59 -21.64
C ALA A 320 0.21 11.08 -20.33
N SER A 321 0.87 10.88 -19.21
CA SER A 321 0.50 11.34 -17.85
C SER A 321 -0.81 10.76 -17.28
N ALA A 322 -1.47 9.81 -17.97
CA ALA A 322 -2.78 9.32 -17.56
C ALA A 322 -2.71 8.15 -16.56
N GLN A 323 -1.70 7.27 -16.69
CA GLN A 323 -1.57 6.04 -15.92
C GLN A 323 -0.20 6.03 -15.24
N ASN A 324 -0.19 6.39 -13.96
CA ASN A 324 1.04 6.43 -13.17
C ASN A 324 1.35 5.05 -12.59
N TYR A 325 2.63 4.75 -12.47
CA TYR A 325 3.09 3.58 -11.74
C TYR A 325 2.66 3.67 -10.27
N GLN A 326 2.27 2.53 -9.72
CA GLN A 326 1.84 2.39 -8.33
C GLN A 326 2.51 1.15 -7.74
N GLY A 327 3.35 1.35 -6.74
CA GLY A 327 4.13 0.30 -6.11
C GLY A 327 5.51 0.77 -5.70
N ASN A 328 6.35 -0.18 -5.33
CA ASN A 328 7.72 0.09 -4.92
C ASN A 328 8.66 0.05 -6.12
N VAL A 329 9.58 0.99 -6.15
CA VAL A 329 10.68 1.06 -7.12
C VAL A 329 11.98 0.96 -6.35
N TYR A 330 12.61 -0.20 -6.41
CA TYR A 330 13.85 -0.48 -5.67
C TYR A 330 15.06 0.04 -6.41
N GLN A 331 15.04 -0.07 -7.73
CA GLN A 331 16.10 0.42 -8.58
C GLN A 331 15.59 0.72 -10.00
N THR A 332 16.17 1.74 -10.65
CA THR A 332 16.04 1.98 -12.09
C THR A 332 17.37 2.37 -12.69
N LYS A 333 17.63 1.96 -13.92
CA LYS A 333 18.81 2.34 -14.70
C LYS A 333 18.43 2.60 -16.15
N LEU A 334 19.05 3.62 -16.73
CA LEU A 334 18.99 3.91 -18.17
C LEU A 334 20.39 3.72 -18.76
N TYR A 335 20.47 2.96 -19.84
CA TYR A 335 21.69 2.80 -20.63
C TYR A 335 21.43 3.36 -22.03
N LYS A 336 22.40 4.11 -22.54
CA LYS A 336 22.30 4.66 -23.92
C LYS A 336 22.58 3.63 -25.01
N GLU A 337 22.98 2.46 -24.63
CA GLU A 337 23.31 1.31 -25.49
C GLU A 337 22.32 0.17 -25.28
N ARG A 338 22.12 -0.60 -26.32
CA ARG A 338 21.41 -1.87 -26.28
C ARG A 338 22.36 -2.89 -25.66
N LEU A 339 22.17 -3.19 -24.37
CA LEU A 339 22.94 -4.22 -23.67
C LEU A 339 22.76 -5.59 -24.33
N THR A 340 23.81 -6.41 -24.34
CA THR A 340 23.75 -7.77 -24.91
C THR A 340 22.76 -8.66 -24.14
N ASN A 341 22.28 -9.72 -24.76
CA ASN A 341 21.36 -10.65 -24.09
C ASN A 341 21.96 -11.28 -22.83
N ALA A 342 23.27 -11.53 -22.79
CA ALA A 342 23.96 -12.02 -21.60
C ALA A 342 23.98 -10.99 -20.46
N GLU A 343 24.21 -9.73 -20.78
CA GLU A 343 24.15 -8.63 -19.79
C GLU A 343 22.73 -8.42 -19.27
N LEU A 344 21.70 -8.50 -20.15
CA LEU A 344 20.30 -8.41 -19.74
C LEU A 344 19.91 -9.55 -18.79
N ALA A 345 20.31 -10.78 -19.08
CA ALA A 345 20.09 -11.93 -18.20
C ALA A 345 20.74 -11.72 -16.83
N THR A 346 22.01 -11.28 -16.82
CA THR A 346 22.75 -11.00 -15.58
C THR A 346 22.12 -9.86 -14.80
N LEU A 347 21.75 -8.76 -15.47
CA LEU A 347 21.15 -7.57 -14.82
C LEU A 347 19.82 -7.88 -14.14
N THR A 348 19.05 -8.82 -14.70
CA THR A 348 17.71 -9.19 -14.21
C THR A 348 17.70 -10.44 -13.31
N THR A 349 18.85 -11.08 -13.04
CA THR A 349 18.90 -12.22 -12.10
C THR A 349 18.49 -11.77 -10.70
N ILE A 350 17.58 -12.53 -10.05
CA ILE A 350 17.05 -12.30 -8.70
C ILE A 350 18.06 -12.78 -7.67
#